data_7f9b4edace2bbbfdb00b1a7d7d80c376
#
_entry.id   7f9b4edace2bbbfdb00b1a7d7d80c376
#
_cell.length_a   1.000
_cell.length_b   1.000
_cell.length_c   1.000
_cell.angle_alpha   90.00
_cell.angle_beta   90.00
_cell.angle_gamma   90.00
#
_symmetry.space_group_name_H-M   'P 1'
#
loop_
_entity.id
_entity.type
_entity.pdbx_description
1 polymer ?
#
loop_
_entity_poly.entity_id
_entity_poly.type
_entity_poly.pdbx_seq_one_letter_code
_entity_poly.pdbx_strand_id
1 'polypeptide(L)'
;MTETFDAHSHRPERGTATHTPVTIIGAGLGGLTLARVLHVHGIPATVYEAEPSPTARAQGGLLDIHDYNGQLAIAAADLMDEFRGLILPGRQAMRILDRDGTVLLDKADDGTGGRPEVQRGELRELLLDSLPAGTVQWGHKVSGVRTLGQGRHEVNFADGGTIVTNMLVGADGAWSRVRPLLSTATPEYVGESFVETYLFDADTRHPAVAATVGGGSLMAPAPGRQIHAHRERGATLHAYVVLAETLDWFAGIDWTDTAAATARIAAEFDGWAPELTALITDTDTAPIWRPNYALPRNHRWDRVPGATLVGDAAHLAAPNGEGANLAMLDGAELGKALAAHPGDTEAALTEYEQAMFARSTEIATEAAQFFEELFDGTAASLVAVFAGQDQNR
;
A
#
# COMPACT_ATOMS: atom_id res chain seq x y z
N MET A 1 -52.34 -4.17 -60.18
CA MET A 1 -52.10 -4.03 -58.71
C MET A 1 -51.27 -5.19 -58.25
N THR A 2 -49.99 -5.03 -58.17
CA THR A 2 -49.04 -6.05 -57.73
C THR A 2 -48.20 -5.35 -56.62
N GLU A 3 -48.51 -5.71 -55.37
CA GLU A 3 -47.76 -5.26 -54.20
C GLU A 3 -46.52 -6.13 -54.06
N THR A 4 -45.37 -5.48 -54.08
CA THR A 4 -44.08 -6.06 -53.79
C THR A 4 -43.84 -5.95 -52.28
N PHE A 5 -43.75 -7.09 -51.56
CA PHE A 5 -43.32 -7.18 -50.18
C PHE A 5 -41.80 -7.06 -50.10
N ASP A 6 -41.34 -6.00 -49.46
CA ASP A 6 -39.94 -5.75 -49.16
C ASP A 6 -39.60 -6.44 -47.82
N ALA A 7 -38.81 -7.51 -47.86
CA ALA A 7 -38.37 -8.24 -46.68
C ALA A 7 -37.12 -7.56 -46.10
N HIS A 8 -37.31 -6.63 -45.19
CA HIS A 8 -36.21 -6.13 -44.34
C HIS A 8 -35.77 -7.20 -43.36
N SER A 9 -34.60 -7.80 -43.67
CA SER A 9 -33.89 -8.70 -42.77
C SER A 9 -33.40 -7.92 -41.57
N HIS A 10 -34.06 -8.08 -40.43
CA HIS A 10 -33.52 -7.68 -39.11
C HIS A 10 -32.32 -8.56 -38.80
N ARG A 11 -31.12 -7.99 -38.92
CA ARG A 11 -29.90 -8.52 -38.29
C ARG A 11 -30.03 -8.30 -36.79
N PRO A 12 -29.93 -9.33 -35.93
CA PRO A 12 -29.89 -9.07 -34.49
C PRO A 12 -28.62 -8.30 -34.18
N GLU A 13 -28.75 -7.10 -33.57
CA GLU A 13 -27.67 -6.38 -32.98
C GLU A 13 -27.01 -7.33 -31.95
N ARG A 14 -25.68 -7.50 -32.05
CA ARG A 14 -24.91 -8.21 -31.05
C ARG A 14 -25.06 -7.37 -29.74
N GLY A 15 -25.80 -7.93 -28.78
CA GLY A 15 -25.94 -7.34 -27.47
C GLY A 15 -24.53 -7.11 -26.91
N THR A 16 -24.20 -5.86 -26.62
CA THR A 16 -23.05 -5.50 -25.82
C THR A 16 -23.20 -6.19 -24.48
N ALA A 17 -22.25 -7.05 -24.11
CA ALA A 17 -22.22 -7.67 -22.80
C ALA A 17 -22.27 -6.56 -21.74
N THR A 18 -23.36 -6.49 -21.00
CA THR A 18 -23.54 -5.49 -19.93
C THR A 18 -22.81 -5.98 -18.71
N HIS A 19 -21.67 -5.35 -18.40
CA HIS A 19 -20.98 -5.58 -17.14
C HIS A 19 -21.77 -5.00 -15.97
N THR A 20 -21.75 -5.68 -14.83
CA THR A 20 -22.29 -5.15 -13.57
C THR A 20 -21.42 -4.00 -13.10
N PRO A 21 -21.96 -2.80 -12.81
CA PRO A 21 -21.18 -1.70 -12.25
C PRO A 21 -20.51 -2.09 -10.94
N VAL A 22 -19.23 -1.76 -10.78
CA VAL A 22 -18.42 -2.11 -9.61
C VAL A 22 -18.43 -0.96 -8.61
N THR A 23 -18.76 -1.25 -7.37
CA THR A 23 -18.65 -0.31 -6.24
C THR A 23 -17.37 -0.61 -5.45
N ILE A 24 -16.47 0.36 -5.38
CA ILE A 24 -15.19 0.25 -4.70
C ILE A 24 -15.21 1.17 -3.47
N ILE A 25 -14.85 0.65 -2.31
CA ILE A 25 -14.74 1.44 -1.07
C ILE A 25 -13.26 1.67 -0.78
N GLY A 26 -12.83 2.93 -0.89
CA GLY A 26 -11.46 3.39 -0.66
C GLY A 26 -10.69 3.76 -1.93
N ALA A 27 -10.14 4.99 -1.95
CA ALA A 27 -9.29 5.55 -3.01
C ALA A 27 -7.80 5.48 -2.64
N GLY A 28 -7.36 4.35 -2.06
CA GLY A 28 -5.96 3.97 -1.93
C GLY A 28 -5.41 3.40 -3.25
N LEU A 29 -4.12 3.05 -3.29
CA LEU A 29 -3.47 2.57 -4.51
C LEU A 29 -4.19 1.35 -5.11
N GLY A 30 -4.61 0.37 -4.29
CA GLY A 30 -5.32 -0.82 -4.79
C GLY A 30 -6.70 -0.50 -5.40
N GLY A 31 -7.51 0.33 -4.71
CA GLY A 31 -8.84 0.73 -5.22
C GLY A 31 -8.76 1.58 -6.49
N LEU A 32 -7.79 2.50 -6.57
CA LEU A 32 -7.55 3.33 -7.75
C LEU A 32 -7.02 2.51 -8.93
N THR A 33 -6.10 1.56 -8.68
CA THR A 33 -5.61 0.64 -9.72
C THR A 33 -6.75 -0.22 -10.26
N LEU A 34 -7.60 -0.78 -9.39
CA LEU A 34 -8.79 -1.50 -9.83
C LEU A 34 -9.70 -0.62 -10.70
N ALA A 35 -10.03 0.58 -10.24
CA ALA A 35 -10.88 1.51 -10.99
C ALA A 35 -10.29 1.84 -12.36
N ARG A 36 -8.97 2.03 -12.45
CA ARG A 36 -8.28 2.32 -13.71
C ARG A 36 -8.27 1.13 -14.64
N VAL A 37 -7.97 -0.07 -14.17
CA VAL A 37 -8.00 -1.30 -15.00
C VAL A 37 -9.41 -1.57 -15.49
N LEU A 38 -10.44 -1.40 -14.66
CA LEU A 38 -11.84 -1.49 -15.09
C LEU A 38 -12.15 -0.46 -16.19
N HIS A 39 -11.68 0.78 -16.03
CA HIS A 39 -11.85 1.82 -17.06
C HIS A 39 -11.18 1.44 -18.38
N VAL A 40 -9.96 0.89 -18.37
CA VAL A 40 -9.26 0.37 -19.58
C VAL A 40 -10.10 -0.68 -20.31
N HIS A 41 -10.82 -1.52 -19.55
CA HIS A 41 -11.69 -2.56 -20.11
C HIS A 41 -13.14 -2.11 -20.36
N GLY A 42 -13.47 -0.82 -20.16
CA GLY A 42 -14.81 -0.29 -20.39
C GLY A 42 -15.86 -0.75 -19.36
N ILE A 43 -15.44 -1.20 -18.19
CA ILE A 43 -16.31 -1.64 -17.10
C ILE A 43 -16.62 -0.45 -16.18
N PRO A 44 -17.90 -0.09 -15.98
CA PRO A 44 -18.25 1.03 -15.10
C PRO A 44 -17.87 0.76 -13.64
N ALA A 45 -17.24 1.74 -12.98
CA ALA A 45 -16.91 1.67 -11.56
C ALA A 45 -17.14 3.02 -10.88
N THR A 46 -17.48 2.96 -9.59
CA THR A 46 -17.55 4.13 -8.70
C THR A 46 -16.73 3.84 -7.46
N VAL A 47 -15.84 4.75 -7.09
CA VAL A 47 -15.01 4.69 -5.89
C VAL A 47 -15.59 5.64 -4.85
N TYR A 48 -15.87 5.16 -3.64
CA TYR A 48 -16.31 5.98 -2.50
C TYR A 48 -15.16 6.12 -1.51
N GLU A 49 -14.77 7.38 -1.23
CA GLU A 49 -13.63 7.71 -0.38
C GLU A 49 -14.06 8.52 0.84
N ALA A 50 -13.52 8.15 2.00
CA ALA A 50 -13.83 8.81 3.27
C ALA A 50 -13.27 10.23 3.38
N GLU A 51 -12.13 10.49 2.73
CA GLU A 51 -11.51 11.81 2.75
C GLU A 51 -12.35 12.82 1.96
N PRO A 52 -12.42 14.09 2.40
CA PRO A 52 -13.27 15.10 1.75
C PRO A 52 -12.72 15.59 0.40
N SER A 53 -11.45 15.35 0.10
CA SER A 53 -10.80 15.76 -1.16
C SER A 53 -9.52 14.94 -1.41
N PRO A 54 -8.97 14.93 -2.65
CA PRO A 54 -7.71 14.27 -2.96
C PRO A 54 -6.52 14.79 -2.15
N THR A 55 -6.56 16.04 -1.70
CA THR A 55 -5.49 16.73 -0.97
C THR A 55 -5.75 16.84 0.54
N ALA A 56 -6.78 16.21 1.07
CA ALA A 56 -7.17 16.33 2.48
C ALA A 56 -6.10 15.80 3.44
N ARG A 57 -5.28 14.88 2.96
CA ARG A 57 -4.16 14.31 3.72
C ARG A 57 -2.93 14.19 2.84
N ALA A 58 -1.77 14.56 3.39
CA ALA A 58 -0.49 14.29 2.74
C ALA A 58 -0.30 12.78 2.59
N GLN A 59 0.12 12.37 1.41
CA GLN A 59 0.48 10.97 1.10
C GLN A 59 2.01 10.89 1.09
N GLY A 60 2.63 10.98 2.26
CA GLY A 60 4.09 10.94 2.39
C GLY A 60 4.69 9.55 2.19
N GLY A 61 6.01 9.53 2.04
CA GLY A 61 6.83 8.35 1.93
C GLY A 61 7.16 7.94 0.49
N LEU A 62 8.25 7.18 0.37
CA LEU A 62 8.65 6.50 -0.85
C LEU A 62 8.01 5.13 -0.94
N LEU A 63 7.90 4.64 -2.16
CA LEU A 63 7.53 3.28 -2.50
C LEU A 63 8.50 2.74 -3.53
N ASP A 64 9.06 1.59 -3.25
CA ASP A 64 9.76 0.77 -4.22
C ASP A 64 8.74 -0.07 -5.00
N ILE A 65 8.68 0.13 -6.31
CA ILE A 65 7.67 -0.53 -7.16
C ILE A 65 8.32 -1.69 -7.90
N HIS A 66 8.03 -2.90 -7.44
CA HIS A 66 8.68 -4.11 -7.89
C HIS A 66 8.22 -4.56 -9.28
N ASP A 67 9.13 -5.09 -10.09
CA ASP A 67 8.87 -5.54 -11.47
C ASP A 67 7.96 -6.79 -11.51
N TYR A 68 7.95 -7.61 -10.48
CA TYR A 68 7.17 -8.84 -10.40
C TYR A 68 5.74 -8.65 -9.86
N ASN A 69 5.36 -7.43 -9.42
CA ASN A 69 3.99 -7.15 -8.92
C ASN A 69 3.51 -5.72 -9.21
N GLY A 70 4.04 -4.68 -8.55
CA GLY A 70 3.57 -3.30 -8.70
C GLY A 70 3.67 -2.78 -10.12
N GLN A 71 4.78 -3.02 -10.83
CA GLN A 71 4.92 -2.63 -12.24
C GLN A 71 3.98 -3.40 -13.16
N LEU A 72 3.67 -4.68 -12.86
CA LEU A 72 2.66 -5.45 -13.60
C LEU A 72 1.26 -4.83 -13.46
N ALA A 73 0.96 -4.31 -12.28
CA ALA A 73 -0.30 -3.61 -12.03
C ALA A 73 -0.39 -2.28 -12.78
N ILE A 74 0.69 -1.50 -12.81
CA ILE A 74 0.79 -0.25 -13.58
C ILE A 74 0.68 -0.52 -15.07
N ALA A 75 1.31 -1.59 -15.57
CA ALA A 75 1.19 -2.01 -16.97
C ALA A 75 -0.26 -2.41 -17.33
N ALA A 76 -0.96 -3.12 -16.43
CA ALA A 76 -2.38 -3.45 -16.62
C ALA A 76 -3.29 -2.20 -16.60
N ALA A 77 -2.89 -1.16 -15.87
CA ALA A 77 -3.55 0.13 -15.84
C ALA A 77 -3.25 1.00 -17.08
N ASP A 78 -2.36 0.55 -18.00
CA ASP A 78 -1.88 1.31 -19.16
C ASP A 78 -1.29 2.68 -18.77
N LEU A 79 -0.36 2.67 -17.78
CA LEU A 79 0.26 3.87 -17.20
C LEU A 79 1.80 3.77 -17.07
N MET A 80 2.43 2.83 -17.80
CA MET A 80 3.88 2.60 -17.66
C MET A 80 4.73 3.79 -18.14
N ASP A 81 4.28 4.52 -19.15
CA ASP A 81 5.06 5.65 -19.67
C ASP A 81 5.04 6.83 -18.70
N GLU A 82 3.87 7.13 -18.13
CA GLU A 82 3.69 8.17 -17.11
C GLU A 82 4.42 7.79 -15.82
N PHE A 83 4.33 6.52 -15.41
CA PHE A 83 5.04 6.00 -14.24
C PHE A 83 6.55 6.19 -14.32
N ARG A 84 7.16 5.93 -15.50
CA ARG A 84 8.60 6.17 -15.71
C ARG A 84 9.01 7.61 -15.41
N GLY A 85 8.10 8.57 -15.63
CA GLY A 85 8.31 9.98 -15.31
C GLY A 85 8.34 10.29 -13.80
N LEU A 86 7.83 9.40 -12.96
CA LEU A 86 7.81 9.55 -11.49
C LEU A 86 9.05 8.99 -10.81
N ILE A 87 9.80 8.11 -11.48
CA ILE A 87 10.96 7.41 -10.90
C ILE A 87 12.00 8.42 -10.41
N LEU A 88 12.49 8.19 -9.20
CA LEU A 88 13.52 8.98 -8.57
C LEU A 88 14.89 8.37 -8.84
N PRO A 89 15.72 8.95 -9.72
CA PRO A 89 17.02 8.40 -10.04
C PRO A 89 17.94 8.33 -8.82
N GLY A 90 18.68 7.23 -8.68
CA GLY A 90 19.65 7.04 -7.60
C GLY A 90 19.04 6.62 -6.25
N ARG A 91 17.72 6.43 -6.17
CA ARG A 91 17.03 6.13 -4.89
C ARG A 91 16.98 4.65 -4.55
N GLN A 92 17.27 3.75 -5.47
CA GLN A 92 17.46 2.31 -5.20
C GLN A 92 18.78 2.02 -4.44
N ALA A 93 19.67 3.01 -4.26
CA ALA A 93 20.86 2.87 -3.43
C ALA A 93 20.46 2.52 -1.97
N MET A 94 21.23 1.61 -1.35
CA MET A 94 20.95 1.14 0.01
C MET A 94 22.22 1.03 0.84
N ARG A 95 22.12 1.43 2.11
CA ARG A 95 23.18 1.24 3.10
C ARG A 95 22.67 0.45 4.29
N ILE A 96 23.50 -0.42 4.82
CA ILE A 96 23.30 -1.06 6.11
C ILE A 96 24.46 -0.66 7.02
N LEU A 97 24.13 -0.08 8.17
CA LEU A 97 25.09 0.33 9.19
C LEU A 97 24.84 -0.44 10.48
N ASP A 98 25.91 -0.62 11.25
CA ASP A 98 25.73 -0.98 12.66
C ASP A 98 25.35 0.25 13.51
N ARG A 99 25.02 0.02 14.77
CA ARG A 99 24.63 1.09 15.71
C ARG A 99 25.76 2.13 15.97
N ASP A 100 27.03 1.73 15.72
CA ASP A 100 28.19 2.59 15.90
C ASP A 100 28.45 3.44 14.63
N GLY A 101 27.60 3.34 13.62
CA GLY A 101 27.70 4.08 12.35
C GLY A 101 28.66 3.46 11.33
N THR A 102 29.20 2.26 11.62
CA THR A 102 30.06 1.55 10.65
C THR A 102 29.22 1.03 9.48
N VAL A 103 29.59 1.40 8.26
CA VAL A 103 28.95 0.92 7.05
C VAL A 103 29.36 -0.52 6.79
N LEU A 104 28.40 -1.45 6.83
CA LEU A 104 28.59 -2.87 6.57
C LEU A 104 28.20 -3.26 5.15
N LEU A 105 27.26 -2.54 4.54
CA LEU A 105 26.88 -2.65 3.13
C LEU A 105 26.66 -1.26 2.56
N ASP A 106 27.20 -1.00 1.37
CA ASP A 106 26.94 0.20 0.57
C ASP A 106 26.69 -0.25 -0.86
N LYS A 107 25.42 -0.34 -1.25
CA LYS A 107 24.97 -0.77 -2.58
C LYS A 107 24.50 0.45 -3.34
N ALA A 108 25.17 0.78 -4.42
CA ALA A 108 24.75 1.86 -5.31
C ALA A 108 23.46 1.47 -6.05
N ASP A 109 22.73 2.45 -6.53
CA ASP A 109 21.64 2.24 -7.50
C ASP A 109 22.25 1.62 -8.78
N ASP A 110 21.79 0.43 -9.15
CA ASP A 110 22.27 -0.31 -10.31
C ASP A 110 21.60 0.10 -11.62
N GLY A 111 20.57 0.95 -11.54
CA GLY A 111 19.81 1.45 -12.69
C GLY A 111 19.00 0.37 -13.43
N THR A 112 18.86 -0.83 -12.86
CA THR A 112 18.11 -1.94 -13.52
C THR A 112 16.61 -1.67 -13.60
N GLY A 113 16.07 -0.81 -12.73
CA GLY A 113 14.63 -0.51 -12.69
C GLY A 113 13.78 -1.65 -12.15
N GLY A 114 14.38 -2.65 -11.52
CA GLY A 114 13.63 -3.75 -10.91
C GLY A 114 12.80 -3.32 -9.70
N ARG A 115 13.26 -2.27 -8.99
CA ARG A 115 12.63 -1.72 -7.78
C ARG A 115 12.73 -0.19 -7.73
N PRO A 116 12.24 0.53 -8.77
CA PRO A 116 12.36 1.99 -8.81
C PRO A 116 11.55 2.62 -7.67
N GLU A 117 12.15 3.65 -7.08
CA GLU A 117 11.52 4.44 -6.02
C GLU A 117 10.69 5.58 -6.60
N VAL A 118 9.49 5.75 -6.10
CA VAL A 118 8.59 6.86 -6.44
C VAL A 118 7.97 7.46 -5.18
N GLN A 119 7.56 8.74 -5.24
CA GLN A 119 6.74 9.32 -4.17
C GLN A 119 5.34 8.71 -4.18
N ARG A 120 4.89 8.21 -3.03
CA ARG A 120 3.55 7.60 -2.89
C ARG A 120 2.43 8.55 -3.33
N GLY A 121 2.58 9.85 -3.00
CA GLY A 121 1.60 10.87 -3.38
C GLY A 121 1.50 11.05 -4.89
N GLU A 122 2.64 11.11 -5.59
CA GLU A 122 2.70 11.27 -7.04
C GLU A 122 2.10 10.05 -7.76
N LEU A 123 2.38 8.85 -7.29
CA LEU A 123 1.80 7.63 -7.85
C LEU A 123 0.27 7.58 -7.65
N ARG A 124 -0.22 8.01 -6.48
CA ARG A 124 -1.65 8.11 -6.23
C ARG A 124 -2.31 9.17 -7.12
N GLU A 125 -1.68 10.32 -7.31
CA GLU A 125 -2.14 11.40 -8.19
C GLU A 125 -2.21 10.92 -9.65
N LEU A 126 -1.18 10.23 -10.14
CA LEU A 126 -1.19 9.62 -11.46
C LEU A 126 -2.40 8.70 -11.68
N LEU A 127 -2.69 7.82 -10.72
CA LEU A 127 -3.86 6.94 -10.79
C LEU A 127 -5.18 7.73 -10.77
N LEU A 128 -5.30 8.76 -9.94
CA LEU A 128 -6.48 9.63 -9.87
C LEU A 128 -6.72 10.37 -11.18
N ASP A 129 -5.68 11.00 -11.73
CA ASP A 129 -5.77 11.81 -12.95
C ASP A 129 -6.07 10.96 -14.19
N SER A 130 -5.77 9.67 -14.14
CA SER A 130 -6.07 8.73 -15.20
C SER A 130 -7.55 8.30 -15.26
N LEU A 131 -8.36 8.66 -14.27
CA LEU A 131 -9.75 8.28 -14.18
C LEU A 131 -10.69 9.39 -14.72
N PRO A 132 -11.84 9.03 -15.31
CA PRO A 132 -12.85 9.99 -15.67
C PRO A 132 -13.33 10.82 -14.47
N ALA A 133 -13.63 12.09 -14.71
CA ALA A 133 -14.19 12.96 -13.69
C ALA A 133 -15.46 12.35 -13.06
N GLY A 134 -15.55 12.40 -11.73
CA GLY A 134 -16.68 11.83 -11.00
C GLY A 134 -16.60 10.33 -10.72
N THR A 135 -15.54 9.63 -11.15
CA THR A 135 -15.33 8.21 -10.77
C THR A 135 -15.13 8.09 -9.27
N VAL A 136 -14.40 9.01 -8.64
CA VAL A 136 -14.20 9.05 -7.19
C VAL A 136 -15.19 10.02 -6.55
N GLN A 137 -15.96 9.51 -5.58
CA GLN A 137 -16.90 10.23 -4.75
C GLN A 137 -16.26 10.49 -3.39
N TRP A 138 -15.87 11.73 -3.13
CA TRP A 138 -15.20 12.16 -1.90
C TRP A 138 -16.16 12.43 -0.76
N GLY A 139 -15.68 12.30 0.50
CA GLY A 139 -16.46 12.58 1.70
C GLY A 139 -17.44 11.47 2.10
N HIS A 140 -17.35 10.31 1.45
CA HIS A 140 -18.25 9.18 1.67
C HIS A 140 -17.67 8.14 2.62
N LYS A 141 -17.56 8.49 3.91
CA LYS A 141 -17.06 7.57 4.94
C LYS A 141 -18.08 6.45 5.21
N VAL A 142 -17.71 5.21 4.89
CA VAL A 142 -18.55 4.03 5.18
C VAL A 142 -18.64 3.81 6.69
N SER A 143 -19.86 3.68 7.19
CA SER A 143 -20.18 3.34 8.59
C SER A 143 -20.46 1.85 8.79
N GLY A 144 -20.97 1.17 7.76
CA GLY A 144 -21.25 -0.26 7.78
C GLY A 144 -21.77 -0.80 6.46
N VAL A 145 -21.71 -2.12 6.33
CA VAL A 145 -22.21 -2.87 5.17
C VAL A 145 -23.06 -4.03 5.64
N ARG A 146 -24.14 -4.33 4.92
CA ARG A 146 -24.96 -5.53 5.17
C ARG A 146 -25.38 -6.21 3.89
N THR A 147 -25.50 -7.54 3.91
CA THR A 147 -26.07 -8.29 2.78
C THR A 147 -27.58 -8.14 2.69
N LEU A 148 -28.08 -8.03 1.48
CA LEU A 148 -29.52 -8.07 1.16
C LEU A 148 -29.92 -9.42 0.53
N GLY A 149 -28.96 -10.33 0.36
CA GLY A 149 -29.13 -11.60 -0.33
C GLY A 149 -29.02 -11.47 -1.86
N GLN A 150 -28.85 -12.61 -2.53
CA GLN A 150 -28.71 -12.70 -3.99
C GLN A 150 -27.58 -11.83 -4.56
N GLY A 151 -26.43 -11.79 -3.84
CA GLY A 151 -25.26 -11.00 -4.25
C GLY A 151 -25.44 -9.48 -4.12
N ARG A 152 -26.49 -9.02 -3.45
CA ARG A 152 -26.74 -7.58 -3.22
C ARG A 152 -26.29 -7.16 -1.83
N HIS A 153 -25.69 -5.99 -1.75
CA HIS A 153 -25.18 -5.40 -0.53
C HIS A 153 -25.64 -3.95 -0.40
N GLU A 154 -25.98 -3.56 0.82
CA GLU A 154 -26.25 -2.18 1.19
C GLU A 154 -25.04 -1.61 1.89
N VAL A 155 -24.55 -0.48 1.42
CA VAL A 155 -23.48 0.29 2.02
C VAL A 155 -24.08 1.54 2.65
N ASN A 156 -23.81 1.75 3.95
CA ASN A 156 -24.27 2.90 4.70
C ASN A 156 -23.10 3.85 4.93
N PHE A 157 -23.32 5.15 4.72
CA PHE A 157 -22.35 6.20 4.97
C PHE A 157 -22.60 6.91 6.30
N ALA A 158 -21.56 7.55 6.84
CA ALA A 158 -21.63 8.25 8.13
C ALA A 158 -22.54 9.50 8.11
N ASP A 159 -22.79 10.06 6.94
CA ASP A 159 -23.73 11.17 6.71
C ASP A 159 -25.21 10.74 6.64
N GLY A 160 -25.48 9.44 6.74
CA GLY A 160 -26.80 8.84 6.64
C GLY A 160 -27.18 8.42 5.21
N GLY A 161 -26.36 8.69 4.21
CA GLY A 161 -26.54 8.21 2.84
C GLY A 161 -26.43 6.68 2.77
N THR A 162 -27.11 6.09 1.78
CA THR A 162 -27.13 4.65 1.56
C THR A 162 -27.14 4.34 0.07
N ILE A 163 -26.37 3.33 -0.35
CA ILE A 163 -26.42 2.77 -1.70
C ILE A 163 -26.63 1.26 -1.66
N VAL A 164 -27.14 0.70 -2.75
CA VAL A 164 -27.23 -0.74 -2.96
C VAL A 164 -26.44 -1.11 -4.19
N THR A 165 -25.61 -2.15 -4.08
CA THR A 165 -24.77 -2.65 -5.15
C THR A 165 -24.86 -4.17 -5.29
N ASN A 166 -24.59 -4.67 -6.50
CA ASN A 166 -24.48 -6.10 -6.80
C ASN A 166 -23.01 -6.56 -6.89
N MET A 167 -22.07 -5.61 -6.88
CA MET A 167 -20.64 -5.89 -6.90
C MET A 167 -19.92 -4.88 -6.00
N LEU A 168 -19.43 -5.37 -4.85
CA LEU A 168 -18.80 -4.57 -3.81
C LEU A 168 -17.36 -5.02 -3.61
N VAL A 169 -16.43 -4.08 -3.67
CA VAL A 169 -15.01 -4.30 -3.38
C VAL A 169 -14.57 -3.43 -2.20
N GLY A 170 -14.11 -4.06 -1.12
CA GLY A 170 -13.44 -3.36 -0.02
C GLY A 170 -11.96 -3.13 -0.35
N ALA A 171 -11.58 -1.87 -0.54
CA ALA A 171 -10.23 -1.37 -0.71
C ALA A 171 -9.90 -0.33 0.37
N ASP A 172 -10.57 -0.45 1.53
CA ASP A 172 -10.63 0.54 2.61
C ASP A 172 -9.60 0.31 3.73
N GLY A 173 -8.54 -0.46 3.39
CA GLY A 173 -7.33 -0.57 4.18
C GLY A 173 -7.46 -1.43 5.44
N ALA A 174 -6.49 -1.31 6.33
CA ALA A 174 -6.32 -2.12 7.54
C ALA A 174 -7.59 -2.25 8.39
N TRP A 175 -8.33 -1.14 8.54
CA TRP A 175 -9.54 -1.06 9.38
C TRP A 175 -10.82 -1.12 8.53
N SER A 176 -10.82 -1.99 7.52
CA SER A 176 -11.92 -2.16 6.57
C SER A 176 -13.28 -2.30 7.24
N ARG A 177 -14.26 -1.56 6.72
CA ARG A 177 -15.69 -1.67 7.08
C ARG A 177 -16.43 -2.67 6.20
N VAL A 178 -15.80 -3.09 5.10
CA VAL A 178 -16.31 -4.13 4.21
C VAL A 178 -15.92 -5.53 4.70
N ARG A 179 -14.70 -5.70 5.24
CA ARG A 179 -14.19 -7.00 5.74
C ARG A 179 -15.16 -7.76 6.66
N PRO A 180 -15.87 -7.14 7.63
CA PRO A 180 -16.82 -7.85 8.48
C PRO A 180 -17.95 -8.57 7.74
N LEU A 181 -18.21 -8.23 6.48
CA LEU A 181 -19.17 -8.94 5.63
C LEU A 181 -18.65 -10.33 5.22
N LEU A 182 -17.32 -10.51 5.13
CA LEU A 182 -16.65 -11.72 4.61
C LEU A 182 -15.98 -12.52 5.72
N SER A 183 -15.40 -11.85 6.72
CA SER A 183 -14.56 -12.46 7.75
C SER A 183 -14.70 -11.73 9.08
N THR A 184 -14.56 -12.47 10.17
CA THR A 184 -14.51 -11.92 11.53
C THR A 184 -13.11 -11.52 11.99
N ALA A 185 -12.08 -11.74 11.15
CA ALA A 185 -10.70 -11.41 11.48
C ALA A 185 -10.52 -9.90 11.66
N THR A 186 -9.82 -9.54 12.71
CA THR A 186 -9.44 -8.17 13.04
C THR A 186 -7.92 -8.04 13.05
N PRO A 187 -7.35 -6.87 12.67
CA PRO A 187 -5.93 -6.64 12.79
C PRO A 187 -5.46 -6.71 14.25
N GLU A 188 -4.35 -7.39 14.47
CA GLU A 188 -3.68 -7.51 15.76
C GLU A 188 -2.35 -6.76 15.73
N TYR A 189 -1.96 -6.15 16.84
CA TYR A 189 -0.68 -5.46 16.98
C TYR A 189 0.47 -6.45 16.84
N VAL A 190 1.45 -6.13 15.99
CA VAL A 190 2.56 -7.06 15.70
C VAL A 190 3.71 -7.01 16.72
N GLY A 191 3.61 -6.16 17.74
CA GLY A 191 4.63 -6.03 18.79
C GLY A 191 5.62 -4.90 18.57
N GLU A 192 5.48 -4.13 17.46
CA GLU A 192 6.32 -2.96 17.18
C GLU A 192 5.52 -1.79 16.62
N SER A 193 6.12 -0.63 16.73
CA SER A 193 5.61 0.59 16.11
C SER A 193 6.73 1.36 15.42
N PHE A 194 6.35 2.14 14.42
CA PHE A 194 7.22 3.16 13.85
C PHE A 194 6.96 4.50 14.52
N VAL A 195 8.02 5.30 14.65
CA VAL A 195 7.93 6.73 14.93
C VAL A 195 8.55 7.44 13.72
N GLU A 196 7.71 8.16 12.97
CA GLU A 196 8.15 8.90 11.79
C GLU A 196 8.73 10.24 12.17
N THR A 197 9.87 10.60 11.54
CA THR A 197 10.53 11.90 11.68
C THR A 197 11.02 12.39 10.32
N TYR A 198 11.14 13.71 10.16
CA TYR A 198 11.55 14.33 8.89
C TYR A 198 12.63 15.38 9.12
N LEU A 199 13.66 15.38 8.27
CA LEU A 199 14.66 16.45 8.16
C LEU A 199 14.58 17.05 6.77
N PHE A 200 14.24 18.33 6.68
CA PHE A 200 14.12 19.06 5.42
C PHE A 200 15.43 19.74 5.05
N ASP A 201 15.70 19.92 3.74
CA ASP A 201 16.94 20.51 3.23
C ASP A 201 18.20 19.90 3.84
N ALA A 202 18.19 18.56 4.03
CA ALA A 202 19.17 17.85 4.83
C ALA A 202 20.60 18.02 4.31
N ASP A 203 20.81 18.16 2.99
CA ASP A 203 22.12 18.38 2.41
C ASP A 203 22.78 19.68 2.90
N THR A 204 21.98 20.70 3.23
CA THR A 204 22.46 22.00 3.72
C THR A 204 22.42 22.08 5.23
N ARG A 205 21.34 21.62 5.85
CA ARG A 205 21.09 21.81 7.29
C ARG A 205 21.67 20.69 8.15
N HIS A 206 21.74 19.46 7.60
CA HIS A 206 22.17 18.25 8.30
C HIS A 206 23.19 17.46 7.45
N PRO A 207 24.29 18.07 6.96
CA PRO A 207 25.17 17.46 5.95
C PRO A 207 25.82 16.14 6.42
N ALA A 208 26.13 15.98 7.70
CA ALA A 208 26.68 14.73 8.23
C ALA A 208 25.64 13.59 8.17
N VAL A 209 24.40 13.87 8.59
CA VAL A 209 23.28 12.90 8.51
C VAL A 209 22.96 12.54 7.07
N ALA A 210 22.92 13.56 6.19
CA ALA A 210 22.68 13.38 4.76
C ALA A 210 23.76 12.50 4.09
N ALA A 211 25.03 12.69 4.46
CA ALA A 211 26.14 11.87 4.00
C ALA A 211 26.05 10.42 4.50
N THR A 212 25.60 10.23 5.76
CA THR A 212 25.41 8.91 6.36
C THR A 212 24.28 8.14 5.67
N VAL A 213 23.12 8.76 5.45
CA VAL A 213 22.00 8.14 4.72
C VAL A 213 22.39 7.82 3.27
N GLY A 214 23.14 8.68 2.62
CA GLY A 214 23.57 8.46 1.24
C GLY A 214 22.50 8.82 0.20
N GLY A 215 22.50 8.13 -0.93
CA GLY A 215 21.67 8.45 -2.10
C GLY A 215 20.23 7.94 -2.04
N GLY A 216 19.97 6.86 -1.33
CA GLY A 216 18.69 6.17 -1.30
C GLY A 216 18.20 5.89 0.12
N SER A 217 18.27 4.63 0.55
CA SER A 217 17.85 4.18 1.87
C SER A 217 19.00 3.80 2.79
N LEU A 218 18.77 3.93 4.10
CA LEU A 218 19.66 3.47 5.16
C LEU A 218 18.87 2.59 6.11
N MET A 219 19.48 1.47 6.55
CA MET A 219 18.96 0.62 7.63
C MET A 219 20.07 0.42 8.68
N ALA A 220 19.73 0.69 9.93
CA ALA A 220 20.60 0.44 11.09
C ALA A 220 19.82 -0.39 12.12
N PRO A 221 19.83 -1.74 12.02
CA PRO A 221 19.11 -2.62 12.93
C PRO A 221 19.95 -3.00 14.15
N ALA A 222 19.26 -3.16 15.27
CA ALA A 222 19.75 -3.86 16.47
C ALA A 222 18.56 -4.56 17.14
N PRO A 223 18.77 -5.56 18.00
CA PRO A 223 17.68 -6.29 18.64
C PRO A 223 16.63 -5.36 19.28
N GLY A 224 15.39 -5.47 18.84
CA GLY A 224 14.24 -4.69 19.28
C GLY A 224 14.24 -3.20 18.88
N ARG A 225 15.21 -2.73 18.11
CA ARG A 225 15.33 -1.32 17.68
C ARG A 225 15.92 -1.21 16.28
N GLN A 226 15.41 -0.25 15.52
CA GLN A 226 15.97 0.04 14.19
C GLN A 226 15.77 1.50 13.85
N ILE A 227 16.73 2.07 13.12
CA ILE A 227 16.56 3.32 12.39
C ILE A 227 16.59 2.99 10.90
N HIS A 228 15.52 3.32 10.21
CA HIS A 228 15.39 3.19 8.77
C HIS A 228 15.12 4.57 8.19
N ALA A 229 15.88 5.01 7.20
CA ALA A 229 15.71 6.33 6.60
C ALA A 229 15.72 6.25 5.08
N HIS A 230 14.90 7.08 4.45
CA HIS A 230 14.85 7.27 2.99
C HIS A 230 15.17 8.70 2.62
N ARG A 231 15.85 8.85 1.50
CA ARG A 231 16.08 10.15 0.88
C ARG A 231 15.00 10.42 -0.16
N GLU A 232 14.08 11.31 0.17
CA GLU A 232 12.98 11.75 -0.70
C GLU A 232 13.38 12.93 -1.60
N ARG A 233 12.42 13.49 -2.36
CA ARG A 233 12.60 14.73 -3.14
C ARG A 233 12.96 15.91 -2.23
N GLY A 234 13.62 16.93 -2.81
CA GLY A 234 13.94 18.17 -2.10
C GLY A 234 14.92 18.00 -0.95
N ALA A 235 15.83 17.00 -1.03
CA ALA A 235 16.79 16.67 0.02
C ALA A 235 16.12 16.41 1.38
N THR A 236 14.89 15.90 1.37
CA THR A 236 14.19 15.45 2.59
C THR A 236 14.70 14.08 3.01
N LEU A 237 15.03 13.92 4.28
CA LEU A 237 15.23 12.61 4.90
C LEU A 237 13.98 12.27 5.71
N HIS A 238 13.36 11.15 5.39
CA HIS A 238 12.23 10.58 6.12
C HIS A 238 12.73 9.37 6.88
N ALA A 239 12.67 9.41 8.20
CA ALA A 239 13.10 8.30 9.03
C ALA A 239 11.92 7.60 9.71
N TYR A 240 12.02 6.29 9.79
CA TYR A 240 11.18 5.37 10.56
C TYR A 240 12.03 4.82 11.69
N VAL A 241 11.76 5.29 12.89
CA VAL A 241 12.37 4.77 14.12
C VAL A 241 11.53 3.62 14.61
N VAL A 242 12.05 2.40 14.57
CA VAL A 242 11.32 1.18 14.92
C VAL A 242 11.64 0.78 16.33
N LEU A 243 10.61 0.51 17.13
CA LEU A 243 10.72 0.08 18.51
C LEU A 243 9.78 -1.10 18.79
N ALA A 244 10.36 -2.19 19.33
CA ALA A 244 9.64 -3.35 19.83
C ALA A 244 9.13 -3.11 21.25
N GLU A 245 8.08 -2.33 21.37
CA GLU A 245 7.48 -1.96 22.63
C GLU A 245 5.97 -2.20 22.63
N THR A 246 5.38 -2.28 23.80
CA THR A 246 3.93 -2.47 23.93
C THR A 246 3.17 -1.19 23.56
N LEU A 247 1.90 -1.34 23.17
CA LEU A 247 1.02 -0.20 22.93
C LEU A 247 0.93 0.72 24.18
N ASP A 248 0.95 0.15 25.39
CA ASP A 248 0.89 0.91 26.63
C ASP A 248 2.15 1.76 26.84
N TRP A 249 3.33 1.27 26.40
CA TRP A 249 4.56 2.04 26.45
C TRP A 249 4.45 3.31 25.58
N PHE A 250 3.96 3.18 24.36
CA PHE A 250 3.74 4.32 23.47
C PHE A 250 2.61 5.24 23.95
N ALA A 251 1.54 4.67 24.50
CA ALA A 251 0.42 5.44 25.06
C ALA A 251 0.84 6.27 26.31
N GLY A 252 1.93 5.87 26.97
CA GLY A 252 2.52 6.62 28.08
C GLY A 252 3.31 7.87 27.66
N ILE A 253 3.51 8.11 26.35
CA ILE A 253 4.21 9.27 25.82
C ILE A 253 3.22 10.40 25.54
N ASP A 254 3.50 11.60 26.00
CA ASP A 254 2.74 12.79 25.61
C ASP A 254 3.22 13.29 24.23
N TRP A 255 2.53 12.84 23.18
CA TRP A 255 2.83 13.20 21.78
C TRP A 255 2.52 14.67 21.45
N THR A 256 1.88 15.42 22.34
CA THR A 256 1.64 16.86 22.17
C THR A 256 2.85 17.70 22.62
N ASP A 257 3.70 17.15 23.48
CA ASP A 257 5.01 17.72 23.84
C ASP A 257 6.08 17.10 22.92
N THR A 258 6.33 17.76 21.79
CA THR A 258 7.31 17.31 20.79
C THR A 258 8.70 17.06 21.39
N ALA A 259 9.17 17.95 22.28
CA ALA A 259 10.50 17.82 22.85
C ALA A 259 10.61 16.62 23.81
N ALA A 260 9.60 16.43 24.67
CA ALA A 260 9.55 15.30 25.59
C ALA A 260 9.38 13.97 24.83
N ALA A 261 8.53 13.91 23.81
CA ALA A 261 8.35 12.73 22.99
C ALA A 261 9.64 12.38 22.24
N THR A 262 10.30 13.35 21.58
CA THR A 262 11.57 13.13 20.90
C THR A 262 12.65 12.64 21.87
N ALA A 263 12.80 13.26 23.04
CA ALA A 263 13.78 12.84 24.06
C ALA A 263 13.49 11.41 24.56
N ARG A 264 12.20 11.05 24.75
CA ARG A 264 11.81 9.70 25.19
C ARG A 264 12.17 8.63 24.16
N ILE A 265 11.95 8.91 22.85
CA ILE A 265 12.34 8.01 21.77
C ILE A 265 13.86 7.93 21.64
N ALA A 266 14.57 9.08 21.68
CA ALA A 266 16.02 9.13 21.54
C ALA A 266 16.74 8.34 22.65
N ALA A 267 16.22 8.34 23.88
CA ALA A 267 16.77 7.59 25.00
C ALA A 267 16.86 6.07 24.74
N GLU A 268 16.01 5.52 23.89
CA GLU A 268 16.08 4.10 23.51
C GLU A 268 17.28 3.80 22.58
N PHE A 269 17.95 4.83 22.07
CA PHE A 269 19.10 4.75 21.16
C PHE A 269 20.38 5.29 21.82
N ASP A 270 20.44 5.31 23.15
CA ASP A 270 21.64 5.70 23.88
C ASP A 270 22.85 4.86 23.47
N GLY A 271 23.97 5.54 23.15
CA GLY A 271 25.20 4.92 22.68
C GLY A 271 25.23 4.59 21.20
N TRP A 272 24.23 5.00 20.42
CA TRP A 272 24.28 4.92 18.96
C TRP A 272 25.10 6.09 18.37
N ALA A 273 25.57 5.92 17.13
CA ALA A 273 26.28 6.98 16.43
C ALA A 273 25.47 8.27 16.35
N PRO A 274 26.13 9.45 16.54
CA PRO A 274 25.42 10.75 16.54
C PRO A 274 24.64 11.01 15.25
N GLU A 275 25.14 10.58 14.11
CA GLU A 275 24.49 10.76 12.81
C GLU A 275 23.21 9.92 12.66
N LEU A 276 23.12 8.79 13.36
CA LEU A 276 21.92 7.97 13.43
C LEU A 276 20.90 8.57 14.40
N THR A 277 21.32 8.97 15.58
CA THR A 277 20.41 9.57 16.56
C THR A 277 19.92 10.95 16.14
N ALA A 278 20.67 11.69 15.32
CA ALA A 278 20.25 12.96 14.73
C ALA A 278 19.01 12.81 13.81
N LEU A 279 18.76 11.63 13.21
CA LEU A 279 17.51 11.35 12.50
C LEU A 279 16.29 11.42 13.44
N ILE A 280 16.48 11.29 14.75
CA ILE A 280 15.44 11.41 15.78
C ILE A 280 15.45 12.80 16.37
N THR A 281 16.63 13.29 16.83
CA THR A 281 16.75 14.50 17.66
C THR A 281 16.66 15.81 16.88
N ASP A 282 17.09 15.80 15.61
CA ASP A 282 17.15 16.99 14.75
C ASP A 282 15.94 17.14 13.86
N THR A 283 14.87 16.39 14.15
CA THR A 283 13.63 16.38 13.35
C THR A 283 13.02 17.78 13.20
N ASP A 284 12.59 18.10 11.98
CA ASP A 284 11.89 19.36 11.66
C ASP A 284 10.37 19.28 11.93
N THR A 285 9.86 18.09 12.27
CA THR A 285 8.44 17.84 12.55
C THR A 285 8.24 17.22 13.92
N ALA A 286 7.04 17.31 14.46
CA ALA A 286 6.68 16.47 15.59
C ALA A 286 6.78 14.99 15.19
N PRO A 287 7.32 14.12 16.06
CA PRO A 287 7.36 12.68 15.80
C PRO A 287 5.94 12.11 15.72
N ILE A 288 5.70 11.19 14.76
CA ILE A 288 4.38 10.62 14.50
C ILE A 288 4.41 9.13 14.84
N TRP A 289 3.68 8.73 15.86
CA TRP A 289 3.54 7.31 16.22
C TRP A 289 2.63 6.56 15.24
N ARG A 290 3.14 5.44 14.72
CA ARG A 290 2.46 4.52 13.80
C ARG A 290 2.54 3.09 14.33
N PRO A 291 1.53 2.61 15.05
CA PRO A 291 1.48 1.21 15.46
C PRO A 291 1.24 0.28 14.28
N ASN A 292 2.01 -0.81 14.22
CA ASN A 292 1.92 -1.80 13.14
C ASN A 292 0.96 -2.92 13.52
N TYR A 293 0.11 -3.29 12.57
CA TYR A 293 -0.90 -4.34 12.74
C TYR A 293 -0.84 -5.32 11.57
N ALA A 294 -1.27 -6.54 11.81
CA ALA A 294 -1.42 -7.57 10.78
C ALA A 294 -2.70 -8.38 11.00
N LEU A 295 -3.22 -8.95 9.92
CA LEU A 295 -4.22 -10.02 9.93
C LEU A 295 -3.53 -11.37 10.10
N PRO A 296 -4.25 -12.45 10.46
CA PRO A 296 -3.69 -13.80 10.46
C PRO A 296 -3.03 -14.13 9.12
N ARG A 297 -1.83 -14.74 9.13
CA ARG A 297 -1.02 -15.03 7.93
C ARG A 297 -1.78 -15.83 6.85
N ASN A 298 -2.72 -16.67 7.25
CA ASN A 298 -3.56 -17.47 6.36
C ASN A 298 -4.99 -16.94 6.27
N HIS A 299 -5.18 -15.62 6.42
CA HIS A 299 -6.49 -14.99 6.36
C HIS A 299 -7.17 -15.30 5.03
N ARG A 300 -8.36 -15.88 5.12
CA ARG A 300 -9.23 -16.24 4.01
C ARG A 300 -10.68 -16.25 4.48
N TRP A 301 -11.58 -16.28 3.53
CA TRP A 301 -13.02 -16.35 3.77
C TRP A 301 -13.70 -17.28 2.76
N ASP A 302 -14.88 -17.76 3.09
CA ASP A 302 -15.75 -18.46 2.16
C ASP A 302 -16.39 -17.45 1.19
N ARG A 303 -16.64 -17.88 -0.04
CA ARG A 303 -17.19 -17.02 -1.09
C ARG A 303 -18.50 -16.34 -0.63
N VAL A 304 -18.49 -15.02 -0.61
CA VAL A 304 -19.68 -14.18 -0.37
C VAL A 304 -20.11 -13.61 -1.72
N PRO A 305 -21.29 -14.01 -2.27
CA PRO A 305 -21.70 -13.58 -3.59
C PRO A 305 -21.75 -12.05 -3.72
N GLY A 306 -21.14 -11.53 -4.80
CA GLY A 306 -21.11 -10.09 -5.11
C GLY A 306 -20.21 -9.24 -4.24
N ALA A 307 -19.33 -9.83 -3.39
CA ALA A 307 -18.40 -9.07 -2.57
C ALA A 307 -17.00 -9.69 -2.52
N THR A 308 -15.96 -8.84 -2.44
CA THR A 308 -14.56 -9.24 -2.21
C THR A 308 -13.75 -8.08 -1.59
N LEU A 309 -12.46 -8.34 -1.29
CA LEU A 309 -11.51 -7.38 -0.72
C LEU A 309 -10.23 -7.33 -1.56
N VAL A 310 -9.51 -6.20 -1.49
CA VAL A 310 -8.17 -6.01 -2.09
C VAL A 310 -7.23 -5.33 -1.08
N GLY A 311 -5.94 -5.61 -1.17
CA GLY A 311 -4.89 -5.00 -0.38
C GLY A 311 -5.05 -5.22 1.13
N ASP A 312 -4.73 -4.22 1.94
CA ASP A 312 -4.77 -4.31 3.42
C ASP A 312 -6.14 -4.70 3.98
N ALA A 313 -7.23 -4.43 3.25
CA ALA A 313 -8.55 -4.91 3.63
C ALA A 313 -8.63 -6.45 3.60
N ALA A 314 -7.91 -7.07 2.68
CA ALA A 314 -7.86 -8.52 2.47
C ALA A 314 -6.75 -9.21 3.29
N HIS A 315 -5.52 -8.66 3.30
CA HIS A 315 -4.33 -9.38 3.75
C HIS A 315 -3.28 -8.49 4.40
N LEU A 316 -3.69 -7.53 5.25
CA LEU A 316 -2.76 -6.70 6.01
C LEU A 316 -1.66 -7.56 6.64
N ALA A 317 -0.41 -7.32 6.27
CA ALA A 317 0.76 -8.01 6.79
C ALA A 317 1.65 -7.07 7.63
N ALA A 318 2.57 -7.64 8.40
CA ALA A 318 3.64 -6.88 9.03
C ALA A 318 4.45 -6.12 7.95
N PRO A 319 5.03 -4.95 8.27
CA PRO A 319 5.76 -4.13 7.30
C PRO A 319 6.93 -4.89 6.67
N ASN A 320 6.92 -5.03 5.34
CA ASN A 320 7.96 -5.71 4.56
C ASN A 320 8.24 -5.06 3.21
N GLY A 321 7.64 -3.89 2.93
CA GLY A 321 7.74 -3.20 1.64
C GLY A 321 6.75 -3.66 0.57
N GLU A 322 6.08 -4.81 0.73
CA GLU A 322 5.21 -5.40 -0.29
C GLU A 322 3.77 -4.85 -0.31
N GLY A 323 3.30 -4.24 0.77
CA GLY A 323 1.88 -3.93 0.95
C GLY A 323 1.26 -3.08 -0.17
N ALA A 324 1.95 -2.04 -0.63
CA ALA A 324 1.49 -1.18 -1.72
C ALA A 324 1.49 -1.90 -3.07
N ASN A 325 2.56 -2.66 -3.34
CA ASN A 325 2.72 -3.47 -4.54
C ASN A 325 1.61 -4.51 -4.67
N LEU A 326 1.34 -5.24 -3.59
CA LEU A 326 0.27 -6.25 -3.54
C LEU A 326 -1.12 -5.63 -3.70
N ALA A 327 -1.38 -4.51 -3.04
CA ALA A 327 -2.67 -3.84 -3.17
C ALA A 327 -2.94 -3.42 -4.62
N MET A 328 -1.93 -2.91 -5.34
CA MET A 328 -2.04 -2.57 -6.76
C MET A 328 -2.23 -3.83 -7.61
N LEU A 329 -1.45 -4.88 -7.35
CA LEU A 329 -1.57 -6.15 -8.08
C LEU A 329 -2.96 -6.77 -7.91
N ASP A 330 -3.51 -6.80 -6.71
CA ASP A 330 -4.87 -7.24 -6.44
C ASP A 330 -5.90 -6.48 -7.25
N GLY A 331 -5.80 -5.14 -7.25
CA GLY A 331 -6.67 -4.30 -8.06
C GLY A 331 -6.59 -4.63 -9.55
N ALA A 332 -5.38 -4.85 -10.06
CA ALA A 332 -5.16 -5.19 -11.45
C ALA A 332 -5.70 -6.58 -11.81
N GLU A 333 -5.45 -7.59 -10.98
CA GLU A 333 -5.90 -8.96 -11.22
C GLU A 333 -7.42 -9.09 -11.13
N LEU A 334 -8.05 -8.46 -10.12
CA LEU A 334 -9.49 -8.42 -10.02
C LEU A 334 -10.12 -7.72 -11.24
N GLY A 335 -9.54 -6.59 -11.68
CA GLY A 335 -10.01 -5.89 -12.87
C GLY A 335 -9.93 -6.75 -14.14
N LYS A 336 -8.82 -7.48 -14.34
CA LYS A 336 -8.64 -8.43 -15.45
C LYS A 336 -9.61 -9.61 -15.36
N ALA A 337 -9.81 -10.19 -14.18
CA ALA A 337 -10.74 -11.29 -13.98
C ALA A 337 -12.18 -10.88 -14.33
N LEU A 338 -12.62 -9.69 -13.89
CA LEU A 338 -13.94 -9.15 -14.24
C LEU A 338 -14.08 -8.90 -15.75
N ALA A 339 -13.02 -8.50 -16.44
CA ALA A 339 -13.00 -8.32 -17.89
C ALA A 339 -13.03 -9.66 -18.65
N ALA A 340 -12.40 -10.70 -18.10
CA ALA A 340 -12.36 -12.04 -18.70
C ALA A 340 -13.69 -12.81 -18.54
N HIS A 341 -14.51 -12.46 -17.54
CA HIS A 341 -15.79 -13.13 -17.25
C HIS A 341 -17.00 -12.18 -17.40
N PRO A 342 -17.28 -11.65 -18.60
CA PRO A 342 -18.38 -10.72 -18.80
C PRO A 342 -19.72 -11.39 -18.47
N GLY A 343 -20.46 -10.83 -17.49
CA GLY A 343 -21.75 -11.36 -17.06
C GLY A 343 -21.69 -12.48 -16.02
N ASP A 344 -20.50 -12.98 -15.67
CA ASP A 344 -20.30 -13.97 -14.61
C ASP A 344 -19.35 -13.43 -13.53
N THR A 345 -19.86 -12.51 -12.72
CA THR A 345 -19.12 -11.89 -11.60
C THR A 345 -18.60 -12.95 -10.62
N GLU A 346 -19.35 -14.01 -10.34
CA GLU A 346 -18.95 -15.03 -9.37
C GLU A 346 -17.77 -15.87 -9.85
N ALA A 347 -17.68 -16.17 -11.14
CA ALA A 347 -16.50 -16.82 -11.73
C ALA A 347 -15.27 -15.92 -11.58
N ALA A 348 -15.39 -14.62 -11.92
CA ALA A 348 -14.31 -13.65 -11.77
C ALA A 348 -13.81 -13.55 -10.32
N LEU A 349 -14.73 -13.44 -9.36
CA LEU A 349 -14.39 -13.32 -7.95
C LEU A 349 -13.73 -14.60 -7.41
N THR A 350 -14.20 -15.76 -7.84
CA THR A 350 -13.64 -17.05 -7.45
C THR A 350 -12.21 -17.21 -7.96
N GLU A 351 -11.94 -16.89 -9.23
CA GLU A 351 -10.61 -16.91 -9.83
C GLU A 351 -9.66 -15.98 -9.08
N TYR A 352 -10.07 -14.72 -8.89
CA TYR A 352 -9.28 -13.72 -8.18
C TYR A 352 -8.94 -14.14 -6.75
N GLU A 353 -9.94 -14.54 -5.94
CA GLU A 353 -9.73 -14.89 -4.53
C GLU A 353 -8.84 -16.10 -4.36
N GLN A 354 -8.94 -17.12 -5.23
CA GLN A 354 -8.05 -18.29 -5.18
C GLN A 354 -6.59 -17.90 -5.42
N ALA A 355 -6.31 -17.05 -6.40
CA ALA A 355 -4.96 -16.58 -6.69
C ALA A 355 -4.43 -15.67 -5.57
N MET A 356 -5.25 -14.72 -5.09
CA MET A 356 -4.90 -13.79 -4.03
C MET A 356 -4.61 -14.50 -2.72
N PHE A 357 -5.42 -15.49 -2.29
CA PHE A 357 -5.19 -16.25 -1.05
C PHE A 357 -3.87 -17.02 -1.06
N ALA A 358 -3.51 -17.62 -2.19
CA ALA A 358 -2.25 -18.34 -2.33
C ALA A 358 -1.06 -17.38 -2.16
N ARG A 359 -1.05 -16.30 -2.94
CA ARG A 359 0.01 -15.28 -2.93
C ARG A 359 0.13 -14.57 -1.59
N SER A 360 -0.99 -14.10 -1.02
CA SER A 360 -0.95 -13.37 0.25
C SER A 360 -0.48 -14.22 1.42
N THR A 361 -0.78 -15.53 1.45
CA THR A 361 -0.28 -16.47 2.46
C THR A 361 1.24 -16.66 2.36
N GLU A 362 1.76 -16.80 1.15
CA GLU A 362 3.20 -16.91 0.89
C GLU A 362 3.93 -15.66 1.37
N ILE A 363 3.51 -14.50 0.88
CA ILE A 363 4.14 -13.21 1.24
C ILE A 363 4.00 -12.88 2.72
N ALA A 364 2.84 -13.15 3.35
CA ALA A 364 2.69 -12.95 4.79
C ALA A 364 3.60 -13.88 5.62
N THR A 365 3.91 -15.07 5.11
CA THR A 365 4.85 -15.99 5.75
C THR A 365 6.29 -15.48 5.62
N GLU A 366 6.68 -15.06 4.42
CA GLU A 366 8.00 -14.46 4.17
C GLU A 366 8.19 -13.16 4.97
N ALA A 367 7.16 -12.29 4.98
CA ALA A 367 7.16 -11.07 5.78
C ALA A 367 7.39 -11.33 7.26
N ALA A 368 6.73 -12.34 7.81
CA ALA A 368 6.89 -12.69 9.21
C ALA A 368 8.27 -13.28 9.52
N GLN A 369 8.85 -14.09 8.62
CA GLN A 369 10.21 -14.60 8.77
C GLN A 369 11.24 -13.44 8.70
N PHE A 370 11.12 -12.58 7.69
CA PHE A 370 11.98 -11.41 7.56
C PHE A 370 11.89 -10.49 8.79
N PHE A 371 10.68 -10.33 9.31
CA PHE A 371 10.40 -9.54 10.49
C PHE A 371 11.07 -10.13 11.75
N GLU A 372 10.96 -11.45 11.99
CA GLU A 372 11.63 -12.15 13.07
C GLU A 372 13.16 -12.01 12.96
N GLU A 373 13.72 -12.17 11.75
CA GLU A 373 15.15 -12.01 11.48
C GLU A 373 15.63 -10.56 11.71
N LEU A 374 14.82 -9.57 11.35
CA LEU A 374 15.12 -8.15 11.56
C LEU A 374 15.08 -7.77 13.05
N PHE A 375 14.15 -8.36 13.79
CA PHE A 375 13.89 -8.07 15.21
C PHE A 375 14.94 -8.62 16.16
N ASP A 376 15.34 -9.86 15.92
CA ASP A 376 16.38 -10.55 16.71
C ASP A 376 17.77 -10.35 16.11
N GLY A 377 17.81 -9.75 14.90
CA GLY A 377 19.00 -9.64 14.08
C GLY A 377 19.89 -8.45 14.39
N THR A 378 21.14 -8.58 13.97
CA THR A 378 22.12 -7.50 13.93
C THR A 378 22.27 -6.99 12.49
N ALA A 379 22.93 -5.84 12.30
CA ALA A 379 23.27 -5.36 10.97
C ALA A 379 24.05 -6.39 10.14
N ALA A 380 24.89 -7.20 10.76
CA ALA A 380 25.64 -8.27 10.09
C ALA A 380 24.72 -9.40 9.59
N SER A 381 23.68 -9.79 10.35
CA SER A 381 22.70 -10.79 9.90
C SER A 381 21.88 -10.27 8.71
N LEU A 382 21.48 -9.01 8.75
CA LEU A 382 20.76 -8.38 7.63
C LEU A 382 21.59 -8.33 6.35
N VAL A 383 22.89 -7.99 6.46
CA VAL A 383 23.83 -8.05 5.31
C VAL A 383 23.87 -9.46 4.71
N ALA A 384 23.89 -10.52 5.54
CA ALA A 384 23.89 -11.90 5.06
C ALA A 384 22.62 -12.26 4.28
N VAL A 385 21.45 -11.77 4.71
CA VAL A 385 20.17 -11.95 4.00
C VAL A 385 20.21 -11.32 2.62
N PHE A 386 20.65 -10.05 2.51
CA PHE A 386 20.74 -9.35 1.21
C PHE A 386 21.80 -9.95 0.28
N ALA A 387 22.95 -10.43 0.83
CA ALA A 387 23.98 -11.10 0.04
C ALA A 387 23.49 -12.46 -0.50
N GLY A 388 22.63 -13.18 0.26
CA GLY A 388 22.01 -14.43 -0.18
C GLY A 388 20.98 -14.24 -1.30
N GLN A 389 20.21 -13.16 -1.27
CA GLN A 389 19.23 -12.83 -2.32
C GLN A 389 19.91 -12.48 -3.67
N ASP A 390 21.07 -11.81 -3.64
CA ASP A 390 21.81 -11.48 -4.87
C ASP A 390 22.40 -12.73 -5.56
N GLN A 391 22.57 -13.87 -4.86
CA GLN A 391 23.07 -15.13 -5.44
C GLN A 391 21.98 -16.00 -6.09
N ASN A 392 20.70 -15.71 -5.77
CA ASN A 392 19.54 -16.49 -6.28
C ASN A 392 18.82 -15.81 -7.45
N ARG A 393 19.29 -14.67 -7.91
CA ARG A 393 18.85 -13.95 -9.11
C ARG A 393 19.87 -14.12 -10.23
#